data_1c55780df38d9e6b35a8f3a37ce3cfd5
#
_entry.id   1c55780df38d9e6b35a8f3a37ce3cfd5
#
_cell.length_a   1.000
_cell.length_b   1.000
_cell.length_c   1.000
_cell.angle_alpha   90.00
_cell.angle_beta   90.00
_cell.angle_gamma   90.00
#
_symmetry.space_group_name_H-M   'P 1'
#
loop_
_entity.id
_entity.type
_entity.pdbx_description
1 polymer ?
#
loop_
_entity_poly.entity_id
_entity_poly.type
_entity_poly.pdbx_seq_one_letter_code
_entity_poly.pdbx_strand_id
1 'polypeptide(L)'
;TGKASAVEVTAPLTGIFYRSPSLRAPPFVQIGSVVAVGDIVGLIEAMKLFNEVRSTVSGTVRRILVENGQLVRAHQGLFELE
;
A
#
# COMPACT_ATOMS: atom_id res chain seq x y z
N THR A 1 -15.28 1.44 19.79
CA THR A 1 -15.99 2.51 19.18
C THR A 1 -15.32 2.87 17.88
N GLY A 2 -15.07 4.10 17.62
CA GLY A 2 -14.65 4.53 16.29
C GLY A 2 -13.48 3.80 15.65
N LYS A 3 -12.76 3.01 16.39
CA LYS A 3 -11.65 2.28 15.80
C LYS A 3 -12.05 1.15 14.92
N ALA A 4 -13.26 0.68 15.08
CA ALA A 4 -13.70 -0.50 14.36
C ALA A 4 -13.69 -0.31 12.86
N SER A 5 -13.68 0.92 12.37
CA SER A 5 -13.72 1.15 10.95
C SER A 5 -12.36 1.12 10.27
N ALA A 6 -11.28 1.09 11.03
CA ALA A 6 -9.96 1.11 10.42
C ALA A 6 -9.60 -0.29 9.91
N VAL A 7 -9.15 -0.37 8.65
CA VAL A 7 -8.68 -1.61 8.05
C VAL A 7 -7.34 -1.36 7.41
N GLU A 8 -6.57 -2.42 7.24
CA GLU A 8 -5.23 -2.30 6.66
C GLU A 8 -5.15 -2.98 5.31
N VAL A 9 -4.37 -2.37 4.42
CA VAL A 9 -3.89 -3.03 3.22
C VAL A 9 -2.54 -3.60 3.58
N THR A 10 -2.34 -4.89 3.39
CA THR A 10 -1.12 -5.58 3.79
C THR A 10 -0.30 -6.01 2.59
N ALA A 11 0.99 -6.25 2.83
CA ALA A 11 1.90 -6.68 1.77
C ALA A 11 1.58 -8.11 1.35
N PRO A 12 1.47 -8.38 0.04
CA PRO A 12 1.21 -9.73 -0.43
C PRO A 12 2.45 -10.63 -0.39
N LEU A 13 3.65 -10.04 -0.32
CA LEU A 13 4.89 -10.80 -0.27
C LEU A 13 5.98 -9.91 0.33
N THR A 14 7.11 -10.53 0.65
CA THR A 14 8.27 -9.82 1.21
C THR A 14 9.09 -9.21 0.08
N GLY A 15 9.48 -7.95 0.24
CA GLY A 15 10.30 -7.26 -0.74
C GLY A 15 10.41 -5.78 -0.42
N ILE A 16 10.92 -5.02 -1.38
CA ILE A 16 11.11 -3.58 -1.22
C ILE A 16 9.86 -2.87 -1.72
N PHE A 17 9.28 -2.04 -0.87
CA PHE A 17 8.03 -1.33 -1.17
C PHE A 17 8.31 0.00 -1.87
N TYR A 18 7.53 0.28 -2.92
CA TYR A 18 7.59 1.55 -3.62
C TYR A 18 6.19 2.16 -3.70
N ARG A 19 6.11 3.45 -3.43
CA ARG A 19 4.85 4.19 -3.43
C ARG A 19 4.43 4.65 -4.81
N SER A 20 5.35 4.66 -5.76
CA SER A 20 5.09 5.16 -7.11
C SER A 20 5.77 4.26 -8.12
N PRO A 21 5.32 4.31 -9.41
CA PRO A 21 5.90 3.44 -10.43
C PRO A 21 7.31 3.84 -10.84
N SER A 22 7.72 5.08 -10.57
CA SER A 22 9.07 5.53 -10.85
C SER A 22 9.38 6.71 -9.96
N LEU A 23 10.65 7.12 -9.96
CA LEU A 23 11.10 8.21 -9.10
C LEU A 23 10.38 9.53 -9.36
N ARG A 24 9.95 9.76 -10.59
CA ARG A 24 9.34 11.03 -10.96
C ARG A 24 7.83 10.98 -11.05
N ALA A 25 7.27 9.81 -10.91
CA ALA A 25 5.82 9.67 -10.98
C ALA A 25 5.21 9.97 -9.61
N PRO A 26 3.96 10.45 -9.59
CA PRO A 26 3.28 10.65 -8.32
C PRO A 26 3.02 9.31 -7.65
N PRO A 27 2.84 9.29 -6.32
CA PRO A 27 2.51 8.05 -5.64
C PRO A 27 1.14 7.54 -6.08
N PHE A 28 0.96 6.23 -6.00
CA PHE A 28 -0.32 5.61 -6.35
C PHE A 28 -1.44 6.15 -5.46
N VAL A 29 -1.16 6.31 -4.17
CA VAL A 29 -2.13 6.84 -3.21
C VAL A 29 -1.44 7.77 -2.23
N GLN A 30 -2.22 8.67 -1.65
CA GLN A 30 -1.77 9.59 -0.62
C GLN A 30 -2.82 9.59 0.48
N ILE A 31 -2.48 10.20 1.61
CA ILE A 31 -3.47 10.38 2.67
C ILE A 31 -4.64 11.16 2.09
N GLY A 32 -5.85 10.64 2.29
CA GLY A 32 -7.06 11.22 1.73
C GLY A 32 -7.51 10.60 0.42
N SER A 33 -6.68 9.76 -0.21
CA SER A 33 -7.09 9.10 -1.46
C SER A 33 -8.20 8.10 -1.20
N VAL A 34 -9.17 8.05 -2.11
CA VAL A 34 -10.22 7.04 -2.05
C VAL A 34 -9.74 5.82 -2.84
N VAL A 35 -9.82 4.67 -2.21
CA VAL A 35 -9.31 3.41 -2.77
C VAL A 35 -10.47 2.43 -2.93
N ALA A 36 -10.54 1.79 -4.08
CA ALA A 36 -11.51 0.72 -4.33
C ALA A 36 -10.79 -0.63 -4.39
N VAL A 37 -11.54 -1.70 -4.17
CA VAL A 37 -11.01 -3.05 -4.29
C VAL A 37 -10.42 -3.22 -5.69
N GLY A 38 -9.19 -3.71 -5.76
CA GLY A 38 -8.49 -3.91 -7.02
C GLY A 38 -7.59 -2.76 -7.45
N ASP A 39 -7.69 -1.60 -6.81
CA ASP A 39 -6.82 -0.48 -7.14
C ASP A 39 -5.38 -0.80 -6.78
N ILE A 40 -4.46 -0.35 -7.63
CA ILE A 40 -3.02 -0.49 -7.35
C ILE A 40 -2.64 0.59 -6.36
N VAL A 41 -2.05 0.20 -5.24
CA VAL A 41 -1.68 1.13 -4.18
C VAL A 41 -0.17 1.19 -3.96
N GLY A 42 0.59 0.32 -4.60
CA GLY A 42 2.04 0.31 -4.50
C GLY A 42 2.64 -0.83 -5.31
N LEU A 43 3.96 -0.93 -5.25
CA LEU A 43 4.70 -2.00 -5.87
C LEU A 43 5.62 -2.62 -4.84
N ILE A 44 5.89 -3.92 -4.99
CA ILE A 44 6.91 -4.59 -4.18
C ILE A 44 7.87 -5.27 -5.13
N GLU A 45 9.14 -4.94 -5.00
CA GLU A 45 10.18 -5.59 -5.77
C GLU A 45 10.69 -6.80 -5.00
N ALA A 46 10.63 -7.96 -5.64
CA ALA A 46 11.11 -9.21 -5.07
C ALA A 46 11.68 -10.04 -6.21
N MET A 47 12.88 -10.58 -6.02
CA MET A 47 13.54 -11.45 -7.01
C MET A 47 13.60 -10.79 -8.40
N LYS A 48 13.94 -9.49 -8.41
CA LYS A 48 14.11 -8.69 -9.63
C LYS A 48 12.82 -8.49 -10.44
N LEU A 49 11.68 -8.72 -9.82
CA LEU A 49 10.37 -8.47 -10.44
C LEU A 49 9.61 -7.47 -9.59
N PHE A 50 8.85 -6.59 -10.26
CA PHE A 50 7.96 -5.68 -9.57
C PHE A 50 6.58 -6.32 -9.53
N ASN A 51 6.03 -6.40 -8.33
CA ASN A 51 4.71 -6.99 -8.10
C ASN A 51 3.76 -5.90 -7.67
N GLU A 52 2.61 -5.79 -8.33
CA GLU A 52 1.61 -4.80 -7.97
C GLU A 52 0.95 -5.17 -6.66
N VAL A 53 0.78 -4.18 -5.79
CA VAL A 53 0.01 -4.35 -4.57
C VAL A 53 -1.37 -3.77 -4.86
N ARG A 54 -2.38 -4.63 -4.87
CA ARG A 54 -3.76 -4.21 -5.10
C ARG A 54 -4.53 -4.26 -3.80
N SER A 55 -5.36 -3.26 -3.58
CA SER A 55 -6.16 -3.23 -2.38
C SER A 55 -7.23 -4.32 -2.44
N THR A 56 -7.41 -5.02 -1.33
CA THR A 56 -8.47 -6.01 -1.18
C THR A 56 -9.68 -5.42 -0.46
N VAL A 57 -9.58 -4.15 -0.07
CA VAL A 57 -10.64 -3.47 0.66
C VAL A 57 -10.82 -2.08 0.07
N SER A 58 -11.96 -1.46 0.31
CA SER A 58 -12.22 -0.09 -0.12
C SER A 58 -12.23 0.82 1.08
N GLY A 59 -11.96 2.10 0.85
CA GLY A 59 -11.96 3.10 1.90
C GLY A 59 -11.12 4.29 1.53
N THR A 60 -10.87 5.15 2.50
CA THR A 60 -10.05 6.33 2.33
C THR A 60 -8.76 6.14 3.11
N VAL A 61 -7.62 6.43 2.46
CA VAL A 61 -6.30 6.27 3.10
C VAL A 61 -6.19 7.30 4.22
N ARG A 62 -6.03 6.81 5.45
CA ARG A 62 -5.85 7.71 6.59
C ARG A 62 -4.43 7.72 7.12
N ARG A 63 -3.68 6.64 6.92
CA ARG A 63 -2.28 6.56 7.35
C ARG A 63 -1.49 5.72 6.38
N ILE A 64 -0.24 6.12 6.19
CA ILE A 64 0.73 5.36 5.41
C ILE A 64 1.74 4.83 6.41
N LEU A 65 1.86 3.52 6.52
CA LEU A 65 2.62 2.87 7.59
C LEU A 65 4.04 2.54 7.20
N VAL A 66 4.40 2.72 5.93
CA VAL A 66 5.73 2.37 5.43
C VAL A 66 6.25 3.49 4.53
N GLU A 67 7.56 3.49 4.31
CA GLU A 67 8.20 4.49 3.48
C GLU A 67 8.63 3.90 2.16
N ASN A 68 8.78 4.76 1.17
CA ASN A 68 9.27 4.35 -0.14
C ASN A 68 10.67 3.77 -0.01
N GLY A 69 10.90 2.61 -0.61
CA GLY A 69 12.21 1.96 -0.53
C GLY A 69 12.42 1.10 0.70
N GLN A 70 11.41 0.95 1.53
CA GLN A 70 11.52 0.17 2.76
C GLN A 70 11.31 -1.31 2.49
N LEU A 71 12.10 -2.16 3.17
CA LEU A 71 11.85 -3.59 3.14
C LEU A 71 10.59 -3.88 3.96
N VAL A 72 9.65 -4.57 3.37
CA VAL A 72 8.43 -5.01 4.05
C VAL A 72 8.34 -6.52 3.99
N ARG A 73 7.67 -7.10 4.96
CA ARG A 73 7.46 -8.53 5.01
C ARG A 73 6.03 -8.85 4.62
N ALA A 74 5.83 -10.05 4.09
CA ALA A 74 4.48 -10.52 3.76
C ALA A 74 3.56 -10.30 4.95
N HIS A 75 2.35 -9.82 4.68
CA HIS A 75 1.30 -9.54 5.66
C HIS A 75 1.54 -8.31 6.54
N GLN A 76 2.65 -7.61 6.34
CA GLN A 76 2.90 -6.36 7.06
C GLN A 76 1.91 -5.29 6.58
N GLY A 77 1.41 -4.47 7.51
CA GLY A 77 0.51 -3.37 7.15
C GLY A 77 1.23 -2.29 6.37
N LEU A 78 0.65 -1.85 5.29
CA LEU A 78 1.19 -0.81 4.43
C LEU A 78 0.40 0.48 4.55
N PHE A 79 -0.91 0.39 4.55
CA PHE A 79 -1.81 1.54 4.64
C PHE A 79 -2.95 1.23 5.57
N GLU A 80 -3.44 2.27 6.24
CA GLU A 80 -4.64 2.20 7.06
C GLU A 80 -5.75 2.95 6.35
N LEU A 81 -6.88 2.29 6.13
CA LEU A 81 -8.04 2.90 5.49
C LEU A 81 -9.16 3.05 6.51
N GLU A 82 -10.04 3.99 6.25
CA GLU A 82 -11.25 4.14 7.05
C GLU A 82 -12.46 4.35 6.17
#